data_4a543eef414568b66e8bd357e707de52
#
_entry.id   4a543eef414568b66e8bd357e707de52
#
_cell.length_a   1.000
_cell.length_b   1.000
_cell.length_c   1.000
_cell.angle_alpha   90.00
_cell.angle_beta   90.00
_cell.angle_gamma   90.00
#
_symmetry.space_group_name_H-M   'P 1'
#
loop_
_entity.id
_entity.type
_entity.pdbx_description
1 polymer ?
#
loop_
_entity_poly.entity_id
_entity_poly.type
_entity_poly.pdbx_seq_one_letter_code
_entity_poly.pdbx_strand_id
1 'polypeptide(L)'
;MTKYIVAIDSFKGCLTSAEAGQAVADALRRLRPEAEVVCMEVSDGGEGMADAFTAALHGERVEVRVHDAMMRPVTARYGLCPGGVAVIETAQACGLTLIAPEDRNPLVATTYGVGEMLADAVRRGCRQFVVGLGGSATSDAGIGMLRAMVDTLAPRDTFDKVRAMLSGCRFTLASDVRNPLCGPDGAAHTFAPQKGANPDQIEQLERRASHFADHSARHFGYDRSACPGAGAAGGLGYAFMQYMDADCQSGADLLLQMLHFDGLLDGCTRVFTGEGHADRQTLMGKLPERILRPALQHHVPVTLLAGRVDDADALRGAGFADVVCINGSGIVTADTLQPEVACRRLEEAVVRCLEKE
;
A
#
# COMPACT_ATOMS: atom_id res chain seq x y z
N MET A 1 -9.68 24.54 -21.61
CA MET A 1 -9.93 24.79 -20.17
C MET A 1 -8.69 24.31 -19.43
N THR A 2 -8.10 25.10 -18.56
CA THR A 2 -6.88 24.70 -17.83
C THR A 2 -7.26 23.65 -16.79
N LYS A 3 -6.53 22.53 -16.74
CA LYS A 3 -6.78 21.44 -15.81
C LYS A 3 -5.48 21.06 -15.10
N TYR A 4 -5.52 20.98 -13.78
CA TYR A 4 -4.41 20.53 -12.94
C TYR A 4 -4.79 19.28 -12.19
N ILE A 5 -3.84 18.37 -12.05
CA ILE A 5 -3.96 17.19 -11.19
C ILE A 5 -2.97 17.34 -10.04
N VAL A 6 -3.42 17.07 -8.84
CA VAL A 6 -2.60 17.05 -7.61
C VAL A 6 -2.64 15.65 -7.04
N ALA A 7 -1.48 15.00 -6.97
CA ALA A 7 -1.33 13.63 -6.46
C ALA A 7 -0.01 13.54 -5.68
N ILE A 8 -0.07 13.84 -4.39
CA ILE A 8 1.09 14.03 -3.51
C ILE A 8 1.09 12.96 -2.42
N ASP A 9 2.21 12.26 -2.24
CA ASP A 9 2.40 11.32 -1.14
C ASP A 9 2.58 12.05 0.19
N SER A 10 2.47 11.32 1.28
CA SER A 10 2.68 11.85 2.62
C SER A 10 4.09 12.40 2.82
N PHE A 11 4.19 13.51 3.53
CA PHE A 11 5.45 14.00 4.07
C PHE A 11 5.65 13.39 5.45
N LYS A 12 6.29 12.22 5.48
CA LYS A 12 6.39 11.37 6.68
C LYS A 12 6.78 12.16 7.93
N GLY A 13 5.96 12.06 8.97
CA GLY A 13 6.13 12.77 10.23
C GLY A 13 5.74 14.26 10.20
N CYS A 14 5.08 14.74 9.10
CA CYS A 14 4.69 16.14 8.93
C CYS A 14 3.26 16.26 8.40
N LEU A 15 3.01 15.84 7.15
CA LEU A 15 1.70 15.95 6.49
C LEU A 15 1.24 14.60 5.96
N THR A 16 -0.06 14.35 6.06
CA THR A 16 -0.72 13.29 5.30
C THR A 16 -0.78 13.65 3.81
N SER A 17 -1.01 12.65 2.95
CA SER A 17 -1.26 12.87 1.52
C SER A 17 -2.43 13.83 1.28
N ALA A 18 -3.52 13.67 2.04
CA ALA A 18 -4.69 14.54 1.97
C ALA A 18 -4.35 16.00 2.30
N GLU A 19 -3.63 16.26 3.40
CA GLU A 19 -3.23 17.61 3.82
C GLU A 19 -2.29 18.27 2.80
N ALA A 20 -1.28 17.53 2.34
CA ALA A 20 -0.34 18.05 1.34
C ALA A 20 -1.01 18.31 0.00
N GLY A 21 -1.85 17.39 -0.46
CA GLY A 21 -2.63 17.55 -1.69
C GLY A 21 -3.61 18.72 -1.62
N GLN A 22 -4.32 18.86 -0.51
CA GLN A 22 -5.29 19.94 -0.30
C GLN A 22 -4.62 21.33 -0.29
N ALA A 23 -3.45 21.47 0.37
CA ALA A 23 -2.69 22.73 0.39
C ALA A 23 -2.31 23.18 -1.03
N VAL A 24 -1.83 22.26 -1.87
CA VAL A 24 -1.49 22.54 -3.27
C VAL A 24 -2.76 22.86 -4.10
N ALA A 25 -3.81 22.08 -3.94
CA ALA A 25 -5.07 22.29 -4.66
C ALA A 25 -5.71 23.64 -4.33
N ASP A 26 -5.69 24.06 -3.07
CA ASP A 26 -6.25 25.35 -2.64
C ASP A 26 -5.42 26.53 -3.17
N ALA A 27 -4.10 26.39 -3.22
CA ALA A 27 -3.24 27.37 -3.87
C ALA A 27 -3.58 27.51 -5.37
N LEU A 28 -3.73 26.39 -6.09
CA LEU A 28 -4.11 26.38 -7.49
C LEU A 28 -5.48 27.03 -7.74
N ARG A 29 -6.50 26.67 -6.95
CA ARG A 29 -7.85 27.25 -7.07
C ARG A 29 -7.85 28.76 -6.81
N ARG A 30 -7.04 29.22 -5.85
CA ARG A 30 -6.89 30.66 -5.55
C ARG A 30 -6.20 31.43 -6.67
N LEU A 31 -5.16 30.84 -7.29
CA LEU A 31 -4.36 31.49 -8.32
C LEU A 31 -4.97 31.37 -9.73
N ARG A 32 -5.77 30.34 -9.97
CA ARG A 32 -6.43 30.05 -11.25
C ARG A 32 -7.89 29.64 -10.99
N PRO A 33 -8.78 30.57 -10.62
CA PRO A 33 -10.17 30.27 -10.23
C PRO A 33 -11.00 29.58 -11.32
N GLU A 34 -10.63 29.78 -12.60
CA GLU A 34 -11.28 29.18 -13.77
C GLU A 34 -10.74 27.80 -14.13
N ALA A 35 -9.69 27.32 -13.44
CA ALA A 35 -9.09 26.01 -13.73
C ALA A 35 -9.83 24.89 -12.99
N GLU A 36 -9.94 23.76 -13.66
CA GLU A 36 -10.31 22.51 -13.03
C GLU A 36 -9.13 21.98 -12.21
N VAL A 37 -9.32 21.73 -10.91
CA VAL A 37 -8.30 21.16 -10.03
C VAL A 37 -8.78 19.84 -9.45
N VAL A 38 -8.21 18.74 -9.96
CA VAL A 38 -8.46 17.38 -9.49
C VAL A 38 -7.42 17.06 -8.42
N CYS A 39 -7.84 16.94 -7.16
CA CYS A 39 -6.98 16.53 -6.05
C CYS A 39 -7.25 15.07 -5.73
N MET A 40 -6.21 14.24 -5.79
CA MET A 40 -6.26 12.81 -5.54
C MET A 40 -5.53 12.49 -4.23
N GLU A 41 -6.19 11.80 -3.33
CA GLU A 41 -5.51 11.20 -2.19
C GLU A 41 -4.82 9.93 -2.66
N VAL A 42 -3.50 9.87 -2.51
CA VAL A 42 -2.66 8.80 -3.03
C VAL A 42 -1.75 8.23 -1.96
N SER A 43 -1.28 7.01 -2.15
CA SER A 43 -0.36 6.32 -1.24
C SER A 43 0.54 5.38 -2.03
N ASP A 44 1.77 5.19 -1.57
CA ASP A 44 2.71 4.22 -2.13
C ASP A 44 2.36 2.75 -1.78
N GLY A 45 1.24 2.50 -1.11
CA GLY A 45 0.82 1.17 -0.67
C GLY A 45 1.35 0.76 0.71
N GLY A 46 1.98 1.70 1.42
CA GLY A 46 2.44 1.53 2.80
C GLY A 46 1.32 1.66 3.83
N GLU A 47 1.70 2.06 5.04
CA GLU A 47 0.75 2.31 6.15
C GLU A 47 -0.26 3.40 5.77
N GLY A 48 -1.55 3.16 6.05
CA GLY A 48 -2.64 4.06 5.69
C GLY A 48 -3.21 3.84 4.28
N MET A 49 -2.75 2.81 3.56
CA MET A 49 -3.26 2.48 2.24
C MET A 49 -4.78 2.28 2.24
N ALA A 50 -5.34 1.56 3.22
CA ALA A 50 -6.78 1.30 3.26
C ALA A 50 -7.58 2.59 3.40
N ASP A 51 -7.09 3.55 4.18
CA ASP A 51 -7.74 4.85 4.33
C ASP A 51 -7.68 5.65 3.02
N ALA A 52 -6.52 5.71 2.35
CA ALA A 52 -6.34 6.40 1.08
C ALA A 52 -7.24 5.81 -0.02
N PHE A 53 -7.23 4.49 -0.19
CA PHE A 53 -8.11 3.82 -1.17
C PHE A 53 -9.58 4.02 -0.85
N THR A 54 -9.97 3.93 0.44
CA THR A 54 -11.36 4.10 0.87
C THR A 54 -11.85 5.51 0.55
N ALA A 55 -11.05 6.53 0.86
CA ALA A 55 -11.38 7.91 0.55
C ALA A 55 -11.46 8.15 -0.97
N ALA A 56 -10.45 7.69 -1.71
CA ALA A 56 -10.36 7.82 -3.16
C ALA A 56 -11.53 7.15 -3.91
N LEU A 57 -12.02 6.03 -3.39
CA LEU A 57 -13.14 5.28 -3.94
C LEU A 57 -14.50 5.68 -3.35
N HIS A 58 -14.56 6.74 -2.55
CA HIS A 58 -15.78 7.19 -1.87
C HIS A 58 -16.46 6.10 -1.03
N GLY A 59 -15.64 5.26 -0.38
CA GLY A 59 -16.09 4.18 0.49
C GLY A 59 -16.32 4.64 1.93
N GLU A 60 -16.76 3.70 2.75
CA GLU A 60 -16.92 3.90 4.19
C GLU A 60 -15.97 2.99 4.97
N ARG A 61 -15.58 3.40 6.18
CA ARG A 61 -14.78 2.58 7.11
C ARG A 61 -15.70 1.65 7.88
N VAL A 62 -15.35 0.37 7.88
CA VAL A 62 -16.05 -0.67 8.65
C VAL A 62 -15.14 -1.12 9.79
N GLU A 63 -15.68 -1.14 11.00
CA GLU A 63 -15.02 -1.73 12.18
C GLU A 63 -15.51 -3.17 12.38
N VAL A 64 -14.56 -4.06 12.68
CA VAL A 64 -14.84 -5.47 12.96
C VAL A 64 -13.99 -5.95 14.14
N ARG A 65 -14.58 -6.74 15.03
CA ARG A 65 -13.85 -7.40 16.12
C ARG A 65 -13.21 -8.67 15.60
N VAL A 66 -11.89 -8.74 15.70
CA VAL A 66 -11.07 -9.85 15.24
C VAL A 66 -10.01 -10.19 16.30
N HIS A 67 -9.15 -11.15 16.01
CA HIS A 67 -7.99 -11.45 16.84
C HIS A 67 -6.74 -10.80 16.25
N ASP A 68 -5.85 -10.31 17.12
CA ASP A 68 -4.51 -9.89 16.72
C ASP A 68 -3.60 -11.10 16.45
N ALA A 69 -2.35 -10.84 16.05
CA ALA A 69 -1.40 -11.91 15.76
C ALA A 69 -1.06 -12.80 16.97
N MET A 70 -1.34 -12.37 18.18
CA MET A 70 -1.17 -13.13 19.42
C MET A 70 -2.50 -13.69 19.96
N MET A 71 -3.53 -13.75 19.13
CA MET A 71 -4.88 -14.23 19.44
C MET A 71 -5.59 -13.42 20.54
N ARG A 72 -5.25 -12.14 20.72
CA ARG A 72 -5.95 -11.23 21.61
C ARG A 72 -7.05 -10.49 20.84
N PRO A 73 -8.24 -10.25 21.42
CA PRO A 73 -9.29 -9.48 20.74
C PRO A 73 -8.84 -8.06 20.42
N VAL A 74 -9.08 -7.62 19.18
CA VAL A 74 -8.80 -6.26 18.71
C VAL A 74 -9.92 -5.78 17.80
N THR A 75 -10.12 -4.48 17.70
CA THR A 75 -10.96 -3.87 16.68
C THR A 75 -10.08 -3.49 15.49
N ALA A 76 -10.28 -4.17 14.36
CA ALA A 76 -9.66 -3.85 13.09
C ALA A 76 -10.61 -3.03 12.21
N ARG A 77 -10.03 -2.33 11.23
CA ARG A 77 -10.79 -1.52 10.27
C ARG A 77 -10.45 -1.92 8.86
N TYR A 78 -11.44 -1.81 7.96
CA TYR A 78 -11.22 -1.93 6.53
C TYR A 78 -12.16 -1.02 5.75
N GLY A 79 -11.83 -0.71 4.50
CA GLY A 79 -12.68 0.07 3.61
C GLY A 79 -13.73 -0.78 2.93
N LEU A 80 -14.99 -0.33 2.96
CA LEU A 80 -16.08 -0.88 2.16
C LEU A 80 -16.45 0.14 1.09
N CYS A 81 -16.11 -0.16 -0.16
CA CYS A 81 -16.27 0.77 -1.27
C CYS A 81 -17.38 0.34 -2.22
N PRO A 82 -17.92 1.29 -3.03
CA PRO A 82 -18.94 0.99 -4.05
C PRO A 82 -18.51 -0.15 -4.97
N GLY A 83 -19.48 -0.87 -5.53
CA GLY A 83 -19.20 -2.02 -6.40
C GLY A 83 -18.78 -3.30 -5.67
N GLY A 84 -18.92 -3.35 -4.34
CA GLY A 84 -18.57 -4.53 -3.53
C GLY A 84 -17.06 -4.71 -3.39
N VAL A 85 -16.30 -3.63 -3.33
CA VAL A 85 -14.86 -3.62 -3.10
C VAL A 85 -14.56 -3.51 -1.61
N ALA A 86 -13.74 -4.43 -1.08
CA ALA A 86 -13.16 -4.34 0.26
C ALA A 86 -11.67 -3.98 0.17
N VAL A 87 -11.23 -2.98 0.91
CA VAL A 87 -9.82 -2.57 1.01
C VAL A 87 -9.31 -2.89 2.40
N ILE A 88 -8.41 -3.86 2.49
CA ILE A 88 -7.95 -4.44 3.75
C ILE A 88 -6.45 -4.24 3.90
N GLU A 89 -6.00 -3.66 5.02
CA GLU A 89 -4.61 -3.72 5.47
C GLU A 89 -4.45 -4.85 6.47
N THR A 90 -3.58 -5.80 6.15
CA THR A 90 -3.33 -6.95 7.04
C THR A 90 -2.77 -6.53 8.40
N ALA A 91 -2.05 -5.41 8.44
CA ALA A 91 -1.50 -4.83 9.68
C ALA A 91 -2.58 -4.41 10.70
N GLN A 92 -3.83 -4.19 10.29
CA GLN A 92 -4.93 -3.90 11.21
C GLN A 92 -5.24 -5.07 12.17
N ALA A 93 -4.95 -6.31 11.74
CA ALA A 93 -5.11 -7.51 12.56
C ALA A 93 -3.76 -8.13 12.96
N CYS A 94 -2.74 -8.11 12.10
CA CYS A 94 -1.48 -8.79 12.38
C CYS A 94 -0.25 -7.87 12.31
N GLY A 95 -0.41 -6.58 12.59
CA GLY A 95 0.65 -5.58 12.51
C GLY A 95 1.69 -5.68 13.61
N LEU A 96 2.93 -5.30 13.29
CA LEU A 96 4.03 -5.17 14.26
C LEU A 96 3.75 -4.15 15.35
N THR A 97 2.98 -3.11 15.03
CA THR A 97 2.62 -2.02 15.96
C THR A 97 1.62 -2.45 17.04
N LEU A 98 0.92 -3.57 16.83
CA LEU A 98 -0.02 -4.14 17.81
C LEU A 98 0.68 -4.97 18.88
N ILE A 99 1.97 -5.27 18.72
CA ILE A 99 2.74 -6.16 19.60
C ILE A 99 3.94 -5.39 20.15
N ALA A 100 4.06 -5.35 21.46
CA ALA A 100 5.24 -4.79 22.12
C ALA A 100 6.51 -5.53 21.65
N PRO A 101 7.64 -4.83 21.42
CA PRO A 101 8.85 -5.46 20.89
C PRO A 101 9.31 -6.72 21.63
N GLU A 102 9.15 -6.73 22.96
CA GLU A 102 9.50 -7.85 23.86
C GLU A 102 8.58 -9.08 23.70
N ASP A 103 7.35 -8.87 23.24
CA ASP A 103 6.34 -9.93 23.05
C ASP A 103 6.36 -10.52 21.65
N ARG A 104 7.17 -9.99 20.73
CA ARG A 104 7.23 -10.44 19.34
C ARG A 104 7.79 -11.84 19.24
N ASN A 105 7.01 -12.75 18.68
CA ASN A 105 7.44 -14.12 18.43
C ASN A 105 6.80 -14.64 17.11
N PRO A 106 7.52 -14.59 15.98
CA PRO A 106 6.98 -15.00 14.69
C PRO A 106 6.72 -16.50 14.56
N LEU A 107 7.19 -17.33 15.50
CA LEU A 107 6.86 -18.77 15.53
C LEU A 107 5.42 -19.06 15.95
N VAL A 108 4.81 -18.15 16.72
CA VAL A 108 3.43 -18.30 17.24
C VAL A 108 2.48 -17.25 16.70
N ALA A 109 3.01 -16.12 16.19
CA ALA A 109 2.21 -15.08 15.59
C ALA A 109 1.44 -15.60 14.38
N THR A 110 0.14 -15.28 14.32
CA THR A 110 -0.79 -15.83 13.33
C THR A 110 -1.51 -14.76 12.52
N THR A 111 -1.83 -15.08 11.28
CA THR A 111 -2.67 -14.26 10.38
C THR A 111 -4.18 -14.50 10.57
N TYR A 112 -4.60 -15.13 11.68
CA TYR A 112 -6.00 -15.54 11.90
C TYR A 112 -6.97 -14.36 11.77
N GLY A 113 -6.70 -13.23 12.40
CA GLY A 113 -7.55 -12.04 12.33
C GLY A 113 -7.73 -11.47 10.91
N VAL A 114 -6.74 -11.65 10.04
CA VAL A 114 -6.88 -11.27 8.62
C VAL A 114 -7.97 -12.12 7.95
N GLY A 115 -8.02 -13.41 8.25
CA GLY A 115 -9.07 -14.30 7.74
C GLY A 115 -10.47 -13.93 8.28
N GLU A 116 -10.55 -13.45 9.54
CA GLU A 116 -11.80 -12.95 10.11
C GLU A 116 -12.28 -11.68 9.39
N MET A 117 -11.36 -10.72 9.08
CA MET A 117 -11.69 -9.52 8.30
C MET A 117 -12.21 -9.88 6.91
N LEU A 118 -11.53 -10.79 6.21
CA LEU A 118 -11.95 -11.26 4.89
C LEU A 118 -13.33 -11.92 4.94
N ALA A 119 -13.57 -12.77 5.94
CA ALA A 119 -14.85 -13.45 6.10
C ALA A 119 -16.01 -12.47 6.38
N ASP A 120 -15.77 -11.42 7.18
CA ASP A 120 -16.75 -10.35 7.40
C ASP A 120 -17.07 -9.62 6.09
N ALA A 121 -16.07 -9.23 5.31
CA ALA A 121 -16.24 -8.55 4.04
C ALA A 121 -17.00 -9.44 3.00
N VAL A 122 -16.68 -10.74 2.95
CA VAL A 122 -17.41 -11.70 2.12
C VAL A 122 -18.89 -11.77 2.51
N ARG A 123 -19.20 -11.83 3.81
CA ARG A 123 -20.58 -11.85 4.33
C ARG A 123 -21.35 -10.56 4.02
N ARG A 124 -20.66 -9.42 3.95
CA ARG A 124 -21.23 -8.14 3.51
C ARG A 124 -21.42 -8.03 2.01
N GLY A 125 -21.07 -9.07 1.26
CA GLY A 125 -21.29 -9.14 -0.18
C GLY A 125 -20.12 -8.62 -1.03
N CYS A 126 -18.97 -8.32 -0.45
CA CYS A 126 -17.78 -7.97 -1.23
C CYS A 126 -17.35 -9.12 -2.14
N ARG A 127 -16.89 -8.74 -3.34
CA ARG A 127 -16.38 -9.68 -4.35
C ARG A 127 -15.04 -9.25 -4.94
N GLN A 128 -14.63 -8.02 -4.68
CA GLN A 128 -13.33 -7.49 -5.07
C GLN A 128 -12.57 -7.10 -3.81
N PHE A 129 -11.34 -7.58 -3.69
CA PHE A 129 -10.52 -7.38 -2.50
C PHE A 129 -9.19 -6.77 -2.90
N VAL A 130 -8.88 -5.61 -2.32
CA VAL A 130 -7.56 -5.00 -2.35
C VAL A 130 -6.93 -5.24 -0.99
N VAL A 131 -5.79 -5.93 -0.97
CA VAL A 131 -5.16 -6.36 0.29
C VAL A 131 -3.74 -5.84 0.38
N GLY A 132 -3.51 -4.91 1.30
CA GLY A 132 -2.18 -4.39 1.64
C GLY A 132 -1.44 -5.34 2.58
N LEU A 133 -0.22 -5.73 2.19
CA LEU A 133 0.58 -6.72 2.89
C LEU A 133 1.66 -6.11 3.82
N GLY A 134 1.76 -4.79 3.87
CA GLY A 134 2.76 -4.09 4.68
C GLY A 134 2.59 -4.27 6.19
N GLY A 135 3.69 -4.10 6.95
CA GLY A 135 3.68 -3.96 8.41
C GLY A 135 3.38 -5.20 9.24
N SER A 136 3.35 -6.42 8.68
CA SER A 136 2.97 -7.64 9.39
C SER A 136 3.99 -8.13 10.44
N ALA A 137 3.51 -8.70 11.55
CA ALA A 137 4.30 -9.36 12.59
C ALA A 137 4.44 -10.88 12.39
N THR A 138 3.76 -11.45 11.42
CA THR A 138 3.55 -12.89 11.25
C THR A 138 4.53 -13.53 10.25
N SER A 139 4.77 -14.83 10.40
CA SER A 139 5.54 -15.68 9.47
C SER A 139 4.93 -17.08 9.40
N ASP A 140 3.60 -17.15 9.34
CA ASP A 140 2.84 -18.39 9.33
C ASP A 140 2.42 -18.86 7.93
N ALA A 141 3.01 -18.27 6.87
CA ALA A 141 2.68 -18.52 5.47
C ALA A 141 1.16 -18.37 5.15
N GLY A 142 0.44 -17.58 5.95
CA GLY A 142 -0.99 -17.35 5.79
C GLY A 142 -1.90 -18.47 6.31
N ILE A 143 -1.35 -19.48 6.98
CA ILE A 143 -2.11 -20.63 7.49
C ILE A 143 -3.22 -20.18 8.44
N GLY A 144 -2.94 -19.21 9.32
CA GLY A 144 -3.95 -18.66 10.23
C GLY A 144 -5.13 -18.05 9.50
N MET A 145 -4.87 -17.27 8.46
CA MET A 145 -5.92 -16.67 7.62
C MET A 145 -6.82 -17.74 6.99
N LEU A 146 -6.22 -18.75 6.35
CA LEU A 146 -6.97 -19.85 5.74
C LEU A 146 -7.83 -20.58 6.78
N ARG A 147 -7.28 -20.81 7.97
CA ARG A 147 -7.99 -21.44 9.08
C ARG A 147 -9.18 -20.62 9.53
N ALA A 148 -9.01 -19.31 9.76
CA ALA A 148 -10.09 -18.41 10.18
C ALA A 148 -11.23 -18.36 9.16
N MET A 149 -10.89 -18.37 7.86
CA MET A 149 -11.89 -18.41 6.81
C MET A 149 -12.70 -19.70 6.83
N VAL A 150 -12.06 -20.87 7.07
CA VAL A 150 -12.78 -22.14 7.24
C VAL A 150 -13.67 -22.08 8.48
N ASP A 151 -13.12 -21.70 9.62
CA ASP A 151 -13.85 -21.66 10.89
C ASP A 151 -15.07 -20.73 10.83
N THR A 152 -14.99 -19.66 9.99
CA THR A 152 -16.03 -18.64 9.89
C THR A 152 -17.05 -18.92 8.78
N LEU A 153 -16.59 -19.30 7.58
CA LEU A 153 -17.45 -19.42 6.39
C LEU A 153 -17.94 -20.86 6.15
N ALA A 154 -17.14 -21.86 6.50
CA ALA A 154 -17.42 -23.27 6.27
C ALA A 154 -17.01 -24.13 7.49
N PRO A 155 -17.58 -23.89 8.69
CA PRO A 155 -17.16 -24.58 9.91
C PRO A 155 -17.34 -26.10 9.76
N ARG A 156 -16.29 -26.83 10.15
CA ARG A 156 -16.18 -28.30 10.05
C ARG A 156 -15.98 -28.83 8.61
N ASP A 157 -15.62 -27.97 7.67
CA ASP A 157 -15.33 -28.32 6.28
C ASP A 157 -13.85 -28.05 5.96
N THR A 158 -13.46 -28.08 4.69
CA THR A 158 -12.12 -27.79 4.20
C THR A 158 -12.07 -26.44 3.51
N PHE A 159 -10.84 -25.98 3.20
CA PHE A 159 -10.68 -24.75 2.44
C PHE A 159 -11.25 -24.85 1.00
N ASP A 160 -11.37 -26.04 0.43
CA ASP A 160 -12.00 -26.25 -0.88
C ASP A 160 -13.46 -25.78 -0.89
N LYS A 161 -14.18 -25.96 0.23
CA LYS A 161 -15.51 -25.42 0.39
C LYS A 161 -15.51 -23.89 0.43
N VAL A 162 -14.56 -23.29 1.17
CA VAL A 162 -14.39 -21.84 1.18
C VAL A 162 -14.05 -21.32 -0.22
N ARG A 163 -13.12 -21.98 -0.92
CA ARG A 163 -12.75 -21.65 -2.29
C ARG A 163 -13.95 -21.66 -3.24
N ALA A 164 -14.82 -22.65 -3.11
CA ALA A 164 -16.06 -22.68 -3.88
C ALA A 164 -16.99 -21.49 -3.57
N MET A 165 -17.06 -21.06 -2.30
CA MET A 165 -17.83 -19.87 -1.88
C MET A 165 -17.23 -18.55 -2.40
N LEU A 166 -15.90 -18.53 -2.57
CA LEU A 166 -15.15 -17.41 -3.14
C LEU A 166 -15.17 -17.38 -4.67
N SER A 167 -15.87 -18.30 -5.32
CA SER A 167 -16.06 -18.32 -6.77
C SER A 167 -16.63 -16.96 -7.23
N GLY A 168 -15.93 -16.30 -8.15
CA GLY A 168 -16.27 -14.94 -8.58
C GLY A 168 -15.72 -13.81 -7.71
N CYS A 169 -15.02 -14.11 -6.61
CA CYS A 169 -14.20 -13.12 -5.91
C CYS A 169 -12.87 -12.91 -6.64
N ARG A 170 -12.40 -11.66 -6.65
CA ARG A 170 -11.08 -11.29 -7.15
C ARG A 170 -10.27 -10.71 -6.01
N PHE A 171 -9.02 -11.17 -5.88
CA PHE A 171 -8.08 -10.69 -4.88
C PHE A 171 -6.89 -10.03 -5.56
N THR A 172 -6.59 -8.80 -5.20
CA THR A 172 -5.42 -8.07 -5.67
C THR A 172 -4.58 -7.66 -4.45
N LEU A 173 -3.33 -8.11 -4.44
CA LEU A 173 -2.38 -7.80 -3.38
C LEU A 173 -1.64 -6.52 -3.74
N ALA A 174 -1.68 -5.54 -2.86
CA ALA A 174 -0.90 -4.32 -2.95
C ALA A 174 0.43 -4.51 -2.20
N SER A 175 1.51 -4.75 -2.94
CA SER A 175 2.83 -4.96 -2.38
C SER A 175 3.92 -4.74 -3.42
N ASP A 176 4.99 -4.03 -3.03
CA ASP A 176 6.21 -3.88 -3.84
C ASP A 176 7.28 -4.94 -3.52
N VAL A 177 7.01 -5.80 -2.55
CA VAL A 177 7.86 -6.94 -2.19
C VAL A 177 7.83 -7.99 -3.31
N ARG A 178 9.00 -8.43 -3.75
CA ARG A 178 9.16 -9.44 -4.81
C ARG A 178 9.74 -10.76 -4.34
N ASN A 179 10.03 -10.88 -3.05
CA ASN A 179 10.64 -12.08 -2.46
C ASN A 179 9.75 -13.31 -2.63
N PRO A 180 10.32 -14.49 -2.93
CA PRO A 180 9.60 -15.74 -2.92
C PRO A 180 9.23 -16.16 -1.50
N LEU A 181 8.43 -17.22 -1.36
CA LEU A 181 8.08 -17.76 -0.05
C LEU A 181 9.30 -18.33 0.67
N CYS A 182 10.09 -19.15 -0.01
CA CYS A 182 11.18 -19.92 0.54
C CYS A 182 12.53 -19.61 -0.14
N GLY A 183 13.61 -20.07 0.46
CA GLY A 183 14.97 -19.92 -0.02
C GLY A 183 15.73 -18.76 0.63
N PRO A 184 16.99 -18.50 0.19
CA PRO A 184 17.85 -17.47 0.80
C PRO A 184 17.22 -16.07 0.83
N ASP A 185 16.45 -15.72 -0.21
CA ASP A 185 15.72 -14.47 -0.33
C ASP A 185 14.24 -14.61 0.08
N GLY A 186 13.88 -15.73 0.72
CA GLY A 186 12.52 -16.08 1.12
C GLY A 186 12.00 -15.27 2.30
N ALA A 187 10.72 -15.48 2.60
CA ALA A 187 10.00 -14.76 3.66
C ALA A 187 10.69 -14.86 5.03
N ALA A 188 11.14 -16.05 5.41
CA ALA A 188 11.76 -16.30 6.72
C ALA A 188 13.10 -15.57 6.84
N HIS A 189 14.00 -15.76 5.89
CA HIS A 189 15.34 -15.18 5.93
C HIS A 189 15.34 -13.66 5.83
N THR A 190 14.47 -13.11 4.98
CA THR A 190 14.42 -11.66 4.74
C THR A 190 13.68 -10.89 5.82
N PHE A 191 12.54 -11.40 6.30
CA PHE A 191 11.61 -10.58 7.09
C PHE A 191 11.44 -11.06 8.55
N ALA A 192 11.77 -12.31 8.90
CA ALA A 192 11.57 -12.78 10.26
C ALA A 192 12.51 -12.13 11.30
N PRO A 193 13.76 -11.71 10.97
CA PRO A 193 14.64 -11.03 11.92
C PRO A 193 14.01 -9.79 12.54
N GLN A 194 13.43 -8.90 11.72
CA GLN A 194 12.78 -7.67 12.21
C GLN A 194 11.50 -7.95 13.04
N LYS A 195 10.97 -9.17 12.97
CA LYS A 195 9.81 -9.64 13.74
C LYS A 195 10.23 -10.35 15.04
N GLY A 196 11.53 -10.35 15.36
CA GLY A 196 12.09 -10.91 16.59
C GLY A 196 12.58 -12.35 16.48
N ALA A 197 12.69 -12.93 15.28
CA ALA A 197 13.24 -14.28 15.12
C ALA A 197 14.76 -14.31 15.29
N ASN A 198 15.26 -15.29 16.06
CA ASN A 198 16.66 -15.66 16.09
C ASN A 198 17.00 -16.64 14.93
N PRO A 199 18.30 -16.93 14.65
CA PRO A 199 18.70 -17.80 13.55
C PRO A 199 18.02 -19.19 13.55
N ASP A 200 17.90 -19.84 14.70
CA ASP A 200 17.27 -21.17 14.79
C ASP A 200 15.77 -21.10 14.46
N GLN A 201 15.12 -20.03 14.87
CA GLN A 201 13.71 -19.76 14.56
C GLN A 201 13.51 -19.48 13.07
N ILE A 202 14.43 -18.76 12.42
CA ILE A 202 14.39 -18.53 10.98
C ILE A 202 14.40 -19.84 10.21
N GLU A 203 15.33 -20.75 10.54
CA GLU A 203 15.40 -22.07 9.93
C GLU A 203 14.13 -22.92 10.19
N GLN A 204 13.52 -22.75 11.36
CA GLN A 204 12.27 -23.43 11.68
C GLN A 204 11.10 -22.88 10.84
N LEU A 205 11.01 -21.56 10.68
CA LEU A 205 10.00 -20.91 9.86
C LEU A 205 10.16 -21.30 8.39
N GLU A 206 11.39 -21.30 7.88
CA GLU A 206 11.71 -21.73 6.51
C GLU A 206 11.22 -23.16 6.25
N ARG A 207 11.57 -24.11 7.13
CA ARG A 207 11.09 -25.50 7.01
C ARG A 207 9.56 -25.61 7.05
N ARG A 208 8.89 -24.85 7.92
CA ARG A 208 7.42 -24.83 8.00
C ARG A 208 6.78 -24.30 6.70
N ALA A 209 7.32 -23.20 6.15
CA ALA A 209 6.84 -22.62 4.91
C ALA A 209 7.05 -23.58 3.72
N SER A 210 8.23 -24.21 3.62
CA SER A 210 8.54 -25.20 2.58
C SER A 210 7.61 -26.40 2.63
N HIS A 211 7.41 -27.00 3.82
CA HIS A 211 6.49 -28.13 3.99
C HIS A 211 5.04 -27.75 3.62
N PHE A 212 4.61 -26.52 3.97
CA PHE A 212 3.29 -26.05 3.62
C PHE A 212 3.15 -25.86 2.10
N ALA A 213 4.17 -25.28 1.43
CA ALA A 213 4.20 -25.14 -0.02
C ALA A 213 4.14 -26.50 -0.73
N ASP A 214 4.95 -27.47 -0.31
CA ASP A 214 4.97 -28.82 -0.87
C ASP A 214 3.63 -29.54 -0.73
N HIS A 215 2.96 -29.37 0.43
CA HIS A 215 1.64 -29.96 0.65
C HIS A 215 0.59 -29.31 -0.25
N SER A 216 0.60 -27.99 -0.34
CA SER A 216 -0.32 -27.21 -1.17
C SER A 216 -0.11 -27.50 -2.65
N ALA A 217 1.14 -27.61 -3.11
CA ALA A 217 1.47 -27.93 -4.50
C ALA A 217 0.93 -29.31 -4.91
N ARG A 218 1.05 -30.31 -4.03
CA ARG A 218 0.47 -31.64 -4.27
C ARG A 218 -1.06 -31.63 -4.32
N HIS A 219 -1.69 -30.80 -3.48
CA HIS A 219 -3.15 -30.69 -3.45
C HIS A 219 -3.72 -30.02 -4.70
N PHE A 220 -3.10 -28.91 -5.12
CA PHE A 220 -3.61 -28.12 -6.25
C PHE A 220 -3.06 -28.51 -7.63
N GLY A 221 -1.95 -29.27 -7.67
CA GLY A 221 -1.23 -29.62 -8.90
C GLY A 221 -0.39 -28.49 -9.50
N TYR A 222 -0.22 -27.38 -8.79
CA TYR A 222 0.64 -26.26 -9.15
C TYR A 222 1.25 -25.63 -7.90
N ASP A 223 2.33 -24.86 -8.07
CA ASP A 223 3.05 -24.19 -6.99
C ASP A 223 3.33 -22.71 -7.33
N ARG A 224 2.96 -21.83 -6.42
CA ARG A 224 3.20 -20.39 -6.51
C ARG A 224 4.23 -19.88 -5.49
N SER A 225 4.95 -20.75 -4.82
CA SER A 225 5.94 -20.40 -3.79
C SER A 225 7.09 -19.54 -4.33
N ALA A 226 7.45 -19.73 -5.60
CA ALA A 226 8.48 -18.95 -6.29
C ALA A 226 7.95 -17.65 -6.94
N CYS A 227 6.63 -17.39 -6.91
CA CYS A 227 6.07 -16.18 -7.50
C CYS A 227 6.60 -14.92 -6.79
N PRO A 228 6.90 -13.83 -7.53
CA PRO A 228 7.24 -12.56 -6.92
C PRO A 228 6.12 -12.08 -5.98
N GLY A 229 6.48 -11.77 -4.72
CA GLY A 229 5.52 -11.36 -3.70
C GLY A 229 4.94 -12.49 -2.85
N ALA A 230 5.22 -13.76 -3.16
CA ALA A 230 4.76 -14.88 -2.34
C ALA A 230 5.28 -14.80 -0.89
N GLY A 231 6.49 -14.26 -0.68
CA GLY A 231 7.08 -14.05 0.64
C GLY A 231 6.55 -12.85 1.41
N ALA A 232 5.77 -11.96 0.77
CA ALA A 232 5.25 -10.77 1.42
C ALA A 232 4.42 -11.14 2.67
N ALA A 233 4.51 -10.30 3.71
CA ALA A 233 3.83 -10.50 4.99
C ALA A 233 4.06 -11.90 5.61
N GLY A 234 5.32 -12.40 5.53
CA GLY A 234 5.67 -13.69 6.10
C GLY A 234 5.00 -14.89 5.43
N GLY A 235 4.80 -14.78 4.10
CA GLY A 235 4.19 -15.80 3.26
C GLY A 235 2.67 -15.69 3.13
N LEU A 236 2.06 -14.65 3.67
CA LEU A 236 0.63 -14.39 3.46
C LEU A 236 0.33 -14.18 1.97
N GLY A 237 1.25 -13.51 1.22
CA GLY A 237 1.18 -13.39 -0.22
C GLY A 237 1.04 -14.74 -0.93
N TYR A 238 1.81 -15.73 -0.52
CA TYR A 238 1.70 -17.09 -1.03
C TYR A 238 0.32 -17.69 -0.83
N ALA A 239 -0.25 -17.58 0.39
CA ALA A 239 -1.56 -18.12 0.69
C ALA A 239 -2.65 -17.52 -0.23
N PHE A 240 -2.63 -16.22 -0.45
CA PHE A 240 -3.55 -15.58 -1.38
C PHE A 240 -3.36 -16.07 -2.82
N MET A 241 -2.12 -16.12 -3.31
CA MET A 241 -1.82 -16.56 -4.68
C MET A 241 -2.17 -18.02 -4.90
N GLN A 242 -1.81 -18.90 -3.95
CA GLN A 242 -1.97 -20.35 -4.09
C GLN A 242 -3.42 -20.80 -3.91
N TYR A 243 -4.14 -20.19 -2.96
CA TYR A 243 -5.47 -20.66 -2.54
C TYR A 243 -6.62 -19.84 -3.12
N MET A 244 -6.37 -18.57 -3.48
CA MET A 244 -7.41 -17.65 -3.95
C MET A 244 -7.11 -17.04 -5.32
N ASP A 245 -6.05 -17.52 -5.99
CA ASP A 245 -5.62 -17.05 -7.32
C ASP A 245 -5.40 -15.53 -7.40
N ALA A 246 -4.82 -14.97 -6.34
CA ALA A 246 -4.61 -13.54 -6.23
C ALA A 246 -3.48 -13.05 -7.16
N ASP A 247 -3.68 -11.86 -7.75
CA ASP A 247 -2.65 -11.10 -8.44
C ASP A 247 -1.92 -10.19 -7.45
N CYS A 248 -0.61 -9.92 -7.70
CA CYS A 248 0.19 -9.00 -6.89
C CYS A 248 0.73 -7.88 -7.77
N GLN A 249 0.52 -6.64 -7.33
CA GLN A 249 1.02 -5.45 -8.01
C GLN A 249 1.34 -4.33 -7.01
N SER A 250 2.03 -3.30 -7.47
CA SER A 250 2.31 -2.10 -6.68
C SER A 250 1.03 -1.45 -6.18
N GLY A 251 1.01 -1.04 -4.89
CA GLY A 251 -0.12 -0.32 -4.33
C GLY A 251 -0.41 0.98 -5.05
N ALA A 252 0.65 1.73 -5.42
CA ALA A 252 0.51 2.97 -6.16
C ALA A 252 -0.09 2.74 -7.56
N ASP A 253 0.39 1.74 -8.31
CA ASP A 253 -0.14 1.43 -9.64
C ASP A 253 -1.62 1.03 -9.55
N LEU A 254 -1.97 0.20 -8.56
CA LEU A 254 -3.34 -0.22 -8.34
C LEU A 254 -4.26 0.96 -8.05
N LEU A 255 -3.84 1.86 -7.16
CA LEU A 255 -4.61 3.06 -6.83
C LEU A 255 -4.82 3.95 -8.05
N LEU A 256 -3.76 4.25 -8.80
CA LEU A 256 -3.84 5.06 -10.01
C LEU A 256 -4.76 4.43 -11.06
N GLN A 257 -4.70 3.10 -11.21
CA GLN A 257 -5.60 2.36 -12.10
C GLN A 257 -7.07 2.46 -11.66
N MET A 258 -7.37 2.27 -10.36
CA MET A 258 -8.72 2.36 -9.82
C MET A 258 -9.30 3.77 -9.90
N LEU A 259 -8.46 4.79 -9.83
CA LEU A 259 -8.81 6.20 -10.02
C LEU A 259 -8.87 6.63 -11.48
N HIS A 260 -8.64 5.72 -12.42
CA HIS A 260 -8.60 6.01 -13.86
C HIS A 260 -7.65 7.17 -14.22
N PHE A 261 -6.45 7.17 -13.58
CA PHE A 261 -5.50 8.28 -13.68
C PHE A 261 -5.12 8.61 -15.12
N ASP A 262 -4.92 7.61 -15.99
CA ASP A 262 -4.63 7.82 -17.41
C ASP A 262 -5.72 8.66 -18.10
N GLY A 263 -6.99 8.38 -17.84
CA GLY A 263 -8.10 9.16 -18.39
C GLY A 263 -8.17 10.59 -17.82
N LEU A 264 -7.65 10.81 -16.62
CA LEU A 264 -7.57 12.16 -16.06
C LEU A 264 -6.48 13.01 -16.71
N LEU A 265 -5.44 12.39 -17.30
CA LEU A 265 -4.38 13.09 -18.00
C LEU A 265 -4.85 13.73 -19.31
N ASP A 266 -5.96 13.29 -19.88
CA ASP A 266 -6.53 13.89 -21.09
C ASP A 266 -6.93 15.35 -20.83
N GLY A 267 -6.32 16.25 -21.59
CA GLY A 267 -6.52 17.70 -21.44
C GLY A 267 -5.90 18.29 -20.17
N CYS A 268 -5.11 17.54 -19.43
CA CYS A 268 -4.38 18.04 -18.27
C CYS A 268 -3.26 18.98 -18.69
N THR A 269 -3.17 20.14 -18.03
CA THR A 269 -2.14 21.15 -18.29
C THR A 269 -0.84 20.80 -17.53
N ARG A 270 -0.97 20.32 -16.28
CA ARG A 270 0.18 19.96 -15.43
C ARG A 270 -0.26 19.07 -14.27
N VAL A 271 0.61 18.12 -13.90
CA VAL A 271 0.48 17.33 -12.69
C VAL A 271 1.44 17.86 -11.61
N PHE A 272 0.94 18.02 -10.39
CA PHE A 272 1.75 18.26 -9.19
C PHE A 272 1.81 16.96 -8.40
N THR A 273 3.01 16.44 -8.19
CA THR A 273 3.27 15.30 -7.31
C THR A 273 4.31 15.67 -6.27
N GLY A 274 4.50 14.83 -5.26
CA GLY A 274 5.49 15.13 -4.22
C GLY A 274 5.64 14.03 -3.19
N GLU A 275 6.68 14.20 -2.37
CA GLU A 275 7.02 13.33 -1.24
C GLU A 275 7.88 14.08 -0.22
N GLY A 276 8.08 13.49 0.97
CA GLY A 276 8.93 14.12 2.01
C GLY A 276 10.38 14.28 1.62
N HIS A 277 10.98 13.31 0.93
CA HIS A 277 12.38 13.33 0.48
C HIS A 277 12.52 12.68 -0.90
N ALA A 278 12.89 13.49 -1.87
CA ALA A 278 13.11 13.08 -3.25
C ALA A 278 14.61 12.92 -3.55
N ASP A 279 14.98 11.73 -4.02
CA ASP A 279 16.34 11.33 -4.39
C ASP A 279 16.29 10.30 -5.53
N ARG A 280 17.38 9.58 -5.80
CA ARG A 280 17.40 8.50 -6.81
C ARG A 280 16.44 7.35 -6.49
N GLN A 281 16.10 7.14 -5.21
CA GLN A 281 15.13 6.10 -4.84
C GLN A 281 13.71 6.47 -5.29
N THR A 282 13.41 7.77 -5.46
CA THR A 282 12.16 8.24 -6.08
C THR A 282 11.91 7.59 -7.43
N LEU A 283 13.00 7.35 -8.21
CA LEU A 283 12.97 6.72 -9.53
C LEU A 283 12.97 5.18 -9.50
N MET A 284 12.88 4.58 -8.31
CA MET A 284 12.85 3.13 -8.10
C MET A 284 11.45 2.59 -7.80
N GLY A 285 10.42 3.22 -8.35
CA GLY A 285 9.05 2.75 -8.24
C GLY A 285 8.24 3.42 -7.14
N LYS A 286 8.71 4.52 -6.51
CA LYS A 286 7.90 5.31 -5.60
C LYS A 286 6.78 6.05 -6.35
N LEU A 287 5.79 6.53 -5.60
CA LEU A 287 4.62 7.20 -6.15
C LEU A 287 4.93 8.32 -7.17
N PRO A 288 5.88 9.25 -6.95
CA PRO A 288 6.15 10.30 -7.95
C PRO A 288 6.60 9.73 -9.30
N GLU A 289 7.34 8.65 -9.32
CA GLU A 289 7.78 7.98 -10.55
C GLU A 289 6.60 7.25 -11.23
N ARG A 290 5.70 6.66 -10.46
CA ARG A 290 4.48 6.02 -10.98
C ARG A 290 3.53 7.02 -11.64
N ILE A 291 3.50 8.25 -11.14
CA ILE A 291 2.76 9.37 -11.73
C ILE A 291 3.47 9.91 -12.97
N LEU A 292 4.80 10.04 -12.92
CA LEU A 292 5.60 10.58 -14.01
C LEU A 292 5.47 9.75 -15.31
N ARG A 293 5.53 8.43 -15.20
CA ARG A 293 5.53 7.53 -16.38
C ARG A 293 4.30 7.72 -17.28
N PRO A 294 3.05 7.60 -16.80
CA PRO A 294 1.88 7.83 -17.64
C PRO A 294 1.78 9.30 -18.09
N ALA A 295 2.13 10.26 -17.24
CA ALA A 295 2.10 11.67 -17.62
C ALA A 295 3.04 11.98 -18.81
N LEU A 296 4.23 11.37 -18.87
CA LEU A 296 5.13 11.48 -20.01
C LEU A 296 4.53 10.89 -21.30
N GLN A 297 3.81 9.76 -21.19
CA GLN A 297 3.13 9.16 -22.36
C GLN A 297 2.04 10.08 -22.92
N HIS A 298 1.36 10.83 -22.05
CA HIS A 298 0.35 11.83 -22.39
C HIS A 298 0.95 13.21 -22.70
N HIS A 299 2.28 13.37 -22.67
CA HIS A 299 2.97 14.66 -22.85
C HIS A 299 2.57 15.73 -21.84
N VAL A 300 2.17 15.34 -20.64
CA VAL A 300 1.78 16.24 -19.55
C VAL A 300 2.99 16.53 -18.66
N PRO A 301 3.37 17.80 -18.45
CA PRO A 301 4.49 18.15 -17.58
C PRO A 301 4.16 17.83 -16.12
N VAL A 302 5.14 17.28 -15.40
CA VAL A 302 5.04 16.92 -13.98
C VAL A 302 5.98 17.78 -13.15
N THR A 303 5.44 18.43 -12.13
CA THR A 303 6.19 19.14 -11.09
C THR A 303 6.31 18.26 -9.85
N LEU A 304 7.55 18.02 -9.40
CA LEU A 304 7.85 17.30 -8.16
C LEU A 304 8.12 18.30 -7.03
N LEU A 305 7.29 18.26 -5.99
CA LEU A 305 7.42 19.05 -4.77
C LEU A 305 7.94 18.15 -3.65
N ALA A 306 9.07 18.49 -3.02
CA ALA A 306 9.60 17.67 -1.94
C ALA A 306 10.10 18.50 -0.76
N GLY A 307 10.01 17.94 0.44
CA GLY A 307 10.54 18.57 1.66
C GLY A 307 12.06 18.72 1.62
N ARG A 308 12.72 17.70 1.07
CA ARG A 308 14.15 17.67 0.75
C ARG A 308 14.35 17.11 -0.65
N VAL A 309 15.32 17.63 -1.37
CA VAL A 309 15.70 17.16 -2.70
C VAL A 309 17.20 16.88 -2.72
N ASP A 310 17.55 15.63 -2.96
CA ASP A 310 18.89 15.21 -3.33
C ASP A 310 18.87 14.75 -4.81
N ASP A 311 20.00 14.79 -5.52
CA ASP A 311 20.10 14.36 -6.93
C ASP A 311 19.11 15.03 -7.91
N ALA A 312 18.84 16.34 -7.75
CA ALA A 312 17.84 17.07 -8.58
C ALA A 312 18.05 16.90 -10.09
N ASP A 313 19.32 16.79 -10.56
CA ASP A 313 19.63 16.61 -11.98
C ASP A 313 19.20 15.22 -12.48
N ALA A 314 19.32 14.18 -11.65
CA ALA A 314 18.83 12.84 -11.99
C ALA A 314 17.31 12.84 -12.11
N LEU A 315 16.60 13.53 -11.20
CA LEU A 315 15.14 13.65 -11.25
C LEU A 315 14.67 14.41 -12.50
N ARG A 316 15.31 15.53 -12.85
CA ARG A 316 15.01 16.24 -14.11
C ARG A 316 15.34 15.40 -15.34
N GLY A 317 16.47 14.67 -15.30
CA GLY A 317 16.87 13.76 -16.37
C GLY A 317 15.88 12.60 -16.58
N ALA A 318 15.13 12.21 -15.57
CA ALA A 318 14.06 11.22 -15.66
C ALA A 318 12.77 11.77 -16.30
N GLY A 319 12.62 13.11 -16.42
CA GLY A 319 11.50 13.73 -17.11
C GLY A 319 10.63 14.65 -16.26
N PHE A 320 10.92 14.88 -14.96
CA PHE A 320 10.23 15.92 -14.21
C PHE A 320 10.51 17.29 -14.82
N ALA A 321 9.44 18.01 -15.17
CA ALA A 321 9.55 19.37 -15.76
C ALA A 321 10.12 20.36 -14.74
N ASP A 322 9.68 20.26 -13.48
CA ASP A 322 10.21 21.02 -12.34
C ASP A 322 10.46 20.10 -11.16
N VAL A 323 11.56 20.35 -10.44
CA VAL A 323 11.90 19.70 -9.15
C VAL A 323 12.13 20.80 -8.14
N VAL A 324 11.24 20.88 -7.15
CA VAL A 324 11.19 22.01 -6.19
C VAL A 324 11.36 21.50 -4.76
N CYS A 325 12.42 21.94 -4.09
CA CYS A 325 12.57 21.79 -2.65
C CYS A 325 11.73 22.87 -1.95
N ILE A 326 10.71 22.48 -1.19
CA ILE A 326 9.84 23.43 -0.49
C ILE A 326 10.56 24.11 0.69
N ASN A 327 11.58 23.46 1.26
CA ASN A 327 12.39 23.97 2.37
C ASN A 327 13.60 24.82 1.92
N GLY A 328 13.67 25.21 0.65
CA GLY A 328 14.73 26.05 0.11
C GLY A 328 16.11 25.40 0.15
N SER A 329 16.89 25.60 1.22
CA SER A 329 18.23 25.01 1.40
C SER A 329 18.24 23.48 1.58
N GLY A 330 17.09 22.82 1.63
CA GLY A 330 16.96 21.38 1.89
C GLY A 330 17.22 20.98 3.34
N ILE A 331 17.47 21.93 4.24
CA ILE A 331 17.66 21.64 5.66
C ILE A 331 16.30 21.39 6.30
N VAL A 332 16.14 20.20 6.85
CA VAL A 332 14.95 19.80 7.63
C VAL A 332 15.25 20.12 9.10
N THR A 333 14.43 20.96 9.71
CA THR A 333 14.48 21.32 11.13
C THR A 333 13.16 20.98 11.80
N ALA A 334 13.09 21.02 13.12
CA ALA A 334 11.83 20.83 13.84
C ALA A 334 10.72 21.80 13.37
N ASP A 335 11.08 23.03 13.03
CA ASP A 335 10.15 24.05 12.53
C ASP A 335 9.61 23.70 11.13
N THR A 336 10.45 23.10 10.28
CA THR A 336 10.03 22.72 8.91
C THR A 336 9.11 21.50 8.88
N LEU A 337 9.04 20.76 9.99
CA LEU A 337 8.14 19.63 10.19
C LEU A 337 6.80 20.03 10.83
N GLN A 338 6.59 21.32 11.11
CA GLN A 338 5.29 21.81 11.56
C GLN A 338 4.30 21.83 10.38
N PRO A 339 3.11 21.19 10.51
CA PRO A 339 2.13 21.09 9.41
C PRO A 339 1.80 22.43 8.75
N GLU A 340 1.55 23.48 9.53
CA GLU A 340 1.20 24.80 9.01
C GLU A 340 2.34 25.44 8.21
N VAL A 341 3.58 25.20 8.62
CA VAL A 341 4.77 25.70 7.90
C VAL A 341 4.94 24.97 6.58
N ALA A 342 4.76 23.64 6.59
CA ALA A 342 4.88 22.82 5.40
C ALA A 342 3.77 23.15 4.37
N CYS A 343 2.51 23.30 4.80
CA CYS A 343 1.41 23.70 3.93
C CYS A 343 1.70 25.05 3.26
N ARG A 344 2.08 26.09 4.04
CA ARG A 344 2.43 27.39 3.49
C ARG A 344 3.55 27.32 2.47
N ARG A 345 4.58 26.52 2.70
CA ARG A 345 5.70 26.34 1.76
C ARG A 345 5.30 25.59 0.49
N LEU A 346 4.39 24.64 0.58
CA LEU A 346 3.78 24.01 -0.59
C LEU A 346 3.03 25.05 -1.43
N GLU A 347 2.21 25.90 -0.80
CA GLU A 347 1.51 26.99 -1.49
C GLU A 347 2.49 27.96 -2.18
N GLU A 348 3.53 28.40 -1.48
CA GLU A 348 4.57 29.28 -2.05
C GLU A 348 5.31 28.60 -3.22
N ALA A 349 5.54 27.29 -3.17
CA ALA A 349 6.14 26.54 -4.25
C ALA A 349 5.26 26.52 -5.50
N VAL A 350 3.94 26.34 -5.32
CA VAL A 350 2.96 26.43 -6.44
C VAL A 350 2.99 27.81 -7.09
N VAL A 351 2.98 28.89 -6.28
CA VAL A 351 3.10 30.28 -6.82
C VAL A 351 4.31 30.40 -7.73
N ARG A 352 5.50 30.01 -7.23
CA ARG A 352 6.75 30.08 -8.00
C ARG A 352 6.74 29.24 -9.29
N CYS A 353 6.01 28.13 -9.31
CA CYS A 353 5.87 27.31 -10.51
C CYS A 353 4.99 27.97 -11.57
N LEU A 354 3.87 28.58 -11.16
CA LEU A 354 2.91 29.23 -12.07
C LEU A 354 3.39 30.60 -12.60
N GLU A 355 4.33 31.26 -11.90
CA GLU A 355 4.97 32.51 -12.38
C GLU A 355 5.94 32.28 -13.55
N LYS A 356 6.34 31.04 -13.80
CA LYS A 356 7.24 30.65 -14.89
C LYS A 356 6.51 30.20 -16.16
N GLU A 357 5.21 30.00 -16.08
CA GLU A 357 4.33 29.68 -17.21
C GLU A 357 3.95 30.94 -17.99
#